data_9cb1557b10d545541d18ba4c8c2b7b91
#
_entry.id   9cb1557b10d545541d18ba4c8c2b7b91
#
_cell.length_a   1.000
_cell.length_b   1.000
_cell.length_c   1.000
_cell.angle_alpha   90.00
_cell.angle_beta   90.00
_cell.angle_gamma   90.00
#
_symmetry.space_group_name_H-M   'P 1'
#
loop_
_entity.id
_entity.type
_entity.pdbx_description
1 polymer ?
#
loop_
_entity_poly.entity_id
_entity_poly.type
_entity_poly.pdbx_seq_one_letter_code
_entity_poly.pdbx_strand_id
1 'polypeptide(L)'
;MAAIKQLAAVTRSGIGKGAARSVRREGRVPGVVYGGGEAAEPISLDFKDLNKLIYSGQFLTSIFEIDIEGRKQRVLPRDYQLDAVTDTPLHVDFFRLKAGTRLRIAVPVKVTNREASPGLKKGGAVNLVLHSVDLLVPAEAIPESIVVDLTGLDFHDSVHVTNLKLPEGCKPADTRIDYTVVTVVPPTIFTEETPTAAAATTAAAPGAAAPAAGEAAPAAGAAAPAAGAAAAAPAKGAAAPAKPAGKK
;
A
#
# COMPACT_ATOMS: atom_id res chain seq x y z
N MET A 1 20.19 -16.19 2.62
CA MET A 1 20.68 -15.53 1.39
C MET A 1 19.51 -15.46 0.43
N ALA A 2 19.17 -14.27 -0.04
CA ALA A 2 18.08 -14.10 -0.99
C ALA A 2 18.41 -14.84 -2.31
N ALA A 3 17.46 -15.65 -2.78
CA ALA A 3 17.62 -16.36 -4.05
C ALA A 3 17.60 -15.35 -5.19
N ILE A 4 18.63 -15.35 -6.03
CA ILE A 4 18.68 -14.50 -7.22
C ILE A 4 17.72 -15.12 -8.24
N LYS A 5 16.67 -14.38 -8.58
CA LYS A 5 15.69 -14.79 -9.59
C LYS A 5 16.04 -14.12 -10.93
N GLN A 6 15.94 -14.87 -12.03
CA GLN A 6 16.22 -14.35 -13.37
C GLN A 6 14.95 -13.84 -14.03
N LEU A 7 15.05 -12.70 -14.70
CA LEU A 7 13.97 -12.06 -15.45
C LEU A 7 14.48 -11.65 -16.83
N ALA A 8 13.78 -12.06 -17.89
CA ALA A 8 14.08 -11.60 -19.23
C ALA A 8 13.37 -10.26 -19.49
N ALA A 9 14.10 -9.30 -20.00
CA ALA A 9 13.59 -7.98 -20.36
C ALA A 9 14.06 -7.58 -21.76
N VAL A 10 13.23 -6.81 -22.43
CA VAL A 10 13.53 -6.25 -23.74
C VAL A 10 13.57 -4.73 -23.65
N THR A 11 14.60 -4.12 -24.23
CA THR A 11 14.70 -2.66 -24.30
C THR A 11 13.56 -2.08 -25.13
N ARG A 12 12.99 -0.97 -24.69
CA ARG A 12 11.97 -0.24 -25.45
C ARG A 12 12.47 1.15 -25.86
N SER A 13 12.28 1.51 -27.11
CA SER A 13 12.64 2.83 -27.66
C SER A 13 11.58 3.89 -27.36
N GLY A 14 10.33 3.50 -27.20
CA GLY A 14 9.20 4.42 -27.02
C GLY A 14 9.00 4.81 -25.56
N ILE A 15 8.95 6.13 -25.29
CA ILE A 15 8.65 6.72 -23.99
C ILE A 15 7.29 7.45 -24.07
N GLY A 16 6.52 7.40 -22.99
CA GLY A 16 5.26 8.12 -22.85
C GLY A 16 4.01 7.23 -22.87
N LYS A 17 2.84 7.87 -22.73
CA LYS A 17 1.54 7.21 -22.51
C LYS A 17 1.14 6.24 -23.65
N GLY A 18 1.39 6.64 -24.90
CA GLY A 18 1.04 5.84 -26.08
C GLY A 18 1.86 4.54 -26.13
N ALA A 19 3.19 4.66 -26.00
CA ALA A 19 4.09 3.52 -26.01
C ALA A 19 3.84 2.56 -24.84
N ALA A 20 3.59 3.07 -23.63
CA ALA A 20 3.25 2.23 -22.49
C ALA A 20 1.93 1.44 -22.69
N ARG A 21 0.94 2.05 -23.34
CA ARG A 21 -0.32 1.35 -23.69
C ARG A 21 -0.13 0.28 -24.76
N SER A 22 0.75 0.52 -25.76
CA SER A 22 1.07 -0.47 -26.78
C SER A 22 1.69 -1.71 -26.13
N VAL A 23 2.71 -1.54 -25.30
CA VAL A 23 3.39 -2.62 -24.57
C VAL A 23 2.42 -3.47 -23.75
N ARG A 24 1.47 -2.81 -23.03
CA ARG A 24 0.46 -3.55 -22.25
C ARG A 24 -0.54 -4.33 -23.13
N ARG A 25 -0.88 -3.84 -24.32
CA ARG A 25 -1.72 -4.60 -25.29
C ARG A 25 -1.01 -5.83 -25.84
N GLU A 26 0.31 -5.80 -25.91
CA GLU A 26 1.16 -6.92 -26.30
C GLU A 26 1.35 -7.97 -25.19
N GLY A 27 0.70 -7.76 -24.02
CA GLY A 27 0.84 -8.65 -22.85
C GLY A 27 2.16 -8.48 -22.12
N ARG A 28 2.78 -7.30 -22.21
CA ARG A 28 4.01 -6.97 -21.50
C ARG A 28 3.78 -5.82 -20.54
N VAL A 29 4.61 -5.73 -19.50
CA VAL A 29 4.59 -4.66 -18.52
C VAL A 29 5.76 -3.72 -18.78
N PRO A 30 5.50 -2.40 -18.95
CA PRO A 30 6.57 -1.43 -19.04
C PRO A 30 7.25 -1.23 -17.68
N GLY A 31 8.55 -1.10 -17.68
CA GLY A 31 9.35 -0.80 -16.50
C GLY A 31 10.51 0.14 -16.83
N VAL A 32 11.23 0.54 -15.79
CA VAL A 32 12.44 1.37 -15.90
C VAL A 32 13.50 0.82 -14.97
N VAL A 33 14.73 0.71 -15.46
CA VAL A 33 15.92 0.38 -14.67
C VAL A 33 16.74 1.64 -14.52
N TYR A 34 16.98 2.07 -13.30
CA TYR A 34 17.75 3.28 -13.00
C TYR A 34 18.72 3.07 -11.84
N GLY A 35 19.59 4.04 -11.61
CA GLY A 35 20.59 3.99 -10.55
C GLY A 35 21.94 3.50 -11.04
N GLY A 36 22.85 3.28 -10.10
CA GLY A 36 24.20 2.83 -10.44
C GLY A 36 25.08 3.88 -11.11
N GLY A 37 24.62 5.13 -11.31
CA GLY A 37 25.36 6.17 -12.04
C GLY A 37 25.28 6.05 -13.56
N GLU A 38 24.44 5.15 -14.08
CA GLU A 38 24.14 4.98 -15.49
C GLU A 38 22.81 5.62 -15.84
N ALA A 39 22.57 5.89 -17.10
CA ALA A 39 21.30 6.43 -17.58
C ALA A 39 20.15 5.46 -17.30
N ALA A 40 18.94 6.02 -17.12
CA ALA A 40 17.75 5.21 -16.97
C ALA A 40 17.41 4.49 -18.28
N GLU A 41 17.24 3.18 -18.20
CA GLU A 41 16.90 2.33 -19.34
C GLU A 41 15.44 1.90 -19.27
N PRO A 42 14.61 2.30 -20.24
CA PRO A 42 13.24 1.83 -20.32
C PRO A 42 13.20 0.40 -20.83
N ILE A 43 12.54 -0.49 -20.09
CA ILE A 43 12.42 -1.91 -20.40
C ILE A 43 10.97 -2.35 -20.50
N SER A 44 10.74 -3.52 -21.05
CA SER A 44 9.46 -4.23 -21.05
C SER A 44 9.68 -5.67 -20.59
N LEU A 45 8.80 -6.13 -19.70
CA LEU A 45 8.85 -7.45 -19.06
C LEU A 45 7.63 -8.28 -19.47
N ASP A 46 7.74 -9.59 -19.41
CA ASP A 46 6.60 -10.47 -19.60
C ASP A 46 5.60 -10.32 -18.43
N PHE A 47 4.33 -10.16 -18.77
CA PHE A 47 3.26 -10.00 -17.79
C PHE A 47 3.12 -11.21 -16.87
N LYS A 48 3.18 -12.44 -17.43
CA LYS A 48 2.91 -13.68 -16.68
C LYS A 48 3.96 -13.93 -15.60
N ASP A 49 5.22 -13.76 -15.96
CA ASP A 49 6.33 -14.01 -15.05
C ASP A 49 6.40 -12.96 -13.95
N LEU A 50 6.21 -11.69 -14.33
CA LEU A 50 6.16 -10.58 -13.37
C LEU A 50 5.00 -10.73 -12.38
N ASN A 51 3.82 -11.09 -12.88
CA ASN A 51 2.63 -11.27 -12.05
C ASN A 51 2.83 -12.36 -11.00
N LYS A 52 3.38 -13.52 -11.36
CA LYS A 52 3.73 -14.60 -10.41
C LYS A 52 4.68 -14.12 -9.31
N LEU A 53 5.66 -13.30 -9.67
CA LEU A 53 6.66 -12.79 -8.74
C LEU A 53 6.08 -11.76 -7.77
N ILE A 54 5.20 -10.87 -8.24
CA ILE A 54 4.52 -9.88 -7.40
C ILE A 54 3.63 -10.58 -6.37
N TYR A 55 2.82 -11.55 -6.81
CA TYR A 55 1.93 -12.29 -5.91
C TYR A 55 2.64 -13.24 -4.95
N SER A 56 3.94 -13.51 -5.14
CA SER A 56 4.73 -14.26 -4.14
C SER A 56 4.91 -13.51 -2.82
N GLY A 57 4.61 -12.20 -2.77
CA GLY A 57 4.71 -11.35 -1.58
C GLY A 57 6.14 -10.96 -1.18
N GLN A 58 7.14 -11.44 -1.88
CA GLN A 58 8.56 -11.18 -1.62
C GLN A 58 9.23 -10.41 -2.76
N PHE A 59 8.44 -9.78 -3.62
CA PHE A 59 8.96 -9.11 -4.81
C PHE A 59 9.92 -7.97 -4.45
N LEU A 60 9.55 -7.09 -3.53
CA LEU A 60 10.35 -5.92 -3.15
C LEU A 60 11.64 -6.26 -2.37
N THR A 61 11.71 -7.45 -1.78
CA THR A 61 12.88 -7.91 -1.00
C THR A 61 13.80 -8.86 -1.76
N SER A 62 13.38 -9.32 -2.94
CA SER A 62 14.15 -10.25 -3.77
C SER A 62 15.08 -9.52 -4.73
N ILE A 63 16.31 -10.03 -4.88
CA ILE A 63 17.26 -9.56 -5.89
C ILE A 63 16.96 -10.25 -7.22
N PHE A 64 16.89 -9.48 -8.28
CA PHE A 64 16.69 -10.00 -9.63
C PHE A 64 17.93 -9.79 -10.49
N GLU A 65 18.20 -10.75 -11.34
CA GLU A 65 19.14 -10.62 -12.44
C GLU A 65 18.32 -10.41 -13.72
N ILE A 66 18.33 -9.17 -14.21
CA ILE A 66 17.62 -8.84 -15.45
C ILE A 66 18.58 -9.02 -16.62
N ASP A 67 18.17 -9.83 -17.60
CA ASP A 67 18.85 -9.94 -18.87
C ASP A 67 18.24 -8.97 -19.88
N ILE A 68 18.99 -7.95 -20.25
CA ILE A 68 18.62 -6.94 -21.24
C ILE A 68 19.51 -7.16 -22.44
N GLU A 69 18.98 -7.80 -23.49
CA GLU A 69 19.72 -8.02 -24.75
C GLU A 69 21.11 -8.65 -24.56
N GLY A 70 21.22 -9.64 -23.64
CA GLY A 70 22.48 -10.33 -23.33
C GLY A 70 23.35 -9.64 -22.25
N ARG A 71 22.88 -8.51 -21.70
CA ARG A 71 23.53 -7.86 -20.55
C ARG A 71 22.83 -8.22 -19.27
N LYS A 72 23.49 -8.95 -18.41
CA LYS A 72 22.95 -9.31 -17.10
C LYS A 72 23.25 -8.21 -16.09
N GLN A 73 22.20 -7.65 -15.50
CA GLN A 73 22.29 -6.60 -14.49
C GLN A 73 21.59 -7.06 -13.22
N ARG A 74 22.23 -6.85 -12.05
CA ARG A 74 21.61 -7.09 -10.75
C ARG A 74 20.80 -5.87 -10.35
N VAL A 75 19.53 -6.10 -10.08
CA VAL A 75 18.57 -5.05 -9.74
C VAL A 75 17.70 -5.45 -8.57
N LEU A 76 17.18 -4.45 -7.89
CA LEU A 76 16.17 -4.58 -6.86
C LEU A 76 14.91 -3.85 -7.31
N PRO A 77 13.72 -4.45 -7.24
CA PRO A 77 12.47 -3.71 -7.43
C PRO A 77 12.32 -2.65 -6.35
N ARG A 78 12.04 -1.43 -6.75
CA ARG A 78 11.84 -0.32 -5.83
C ARG A 78 10.37 -0.06 -5.58
N ASP A 79 9.60 -0.07 -6.67
CA ASP A 79 8.18 0.18 -6.63
C ASP A 79 7.48 -0.57 -7.76
N TYR A 80 6.20 -0.85 -7.58
CA TYR A 80 5.34 -1.40 -8.61
C TYR A 80 3.94 -0.81 -8.49
N GLN A 81 3.33 -0.58 -9.62
CA GLN A 81 1.97 -0.06 -9.72
C GLN A 81 1.05 -1.16 -10.21
N LEU A 82 -0.06 -1.34 -9.50
CA LEU A 82 -1.14 -2.24 -9.89
C LEU A 82 -2.34 -1.43 -10.37
N ASP A 83 -3.15 -2.03 -11.21
CA ASP A 83 -4.47 -1.51 -11.56
C ASP A 83 -5.41 -1.72 -10.38
N ALA A 84 -6.13 -0.68 -9.98
CA ALA A 84 -7.00 -0.71 -8.79
C ALA A 84 -8.22 -1.64 -8.93
N VAL A 85 -8.57 -2.08 -10.14
CA VAL A 85 -9.75 -2.93 -10.40
C VAL A 85 -9.36 -4.38 -10.72
N THR A 86 -8.31 -4.54 -11.51
CA THR A 86 -7.90 -5.85 -12.01
C THR A 86 -6.67 -6.41 -11.30
N ASP A 87 -6.05 -5.64 -10.41
CA ASP A 87 -4.79 -5.96 -9.72
C ASP A 87 -3.65 -6.35 -10.68
N THR A 88 -3.76 -5.97 -11.95
CA THR A 88 -2.72 -6.26 -12.94
C THR A 88 -1.57 -5.28 -12.85
N PRO A 89 -0.30 -5.73 -13.00
CA PRO A 89 0.84 -4.83 -12.96
C PRO A 89 0.85 -3.86 -14.14
N LEU A 90 0.86 -2.56 -13.82
CA LEU A 90 0.91 -1.46 -14.78
C LEU A 90 2.31 -0.95 -15.06
N HIS A 91 3.15 -0.89 -14.04
CA HIS A 91 4.53 -0.38 -14.13
C HIS A 91 5.38 -0.97 -13.04
N VAL A 92 6.66 -1.14 -13.31
CA VAL A 92 7.65 -1.60 -12.32
C VAL A 92 8.94 -0.80 -12.44
N ASP A 93 9.45 -0.39 -11.30
CA ASP A 93 10.68 0.37 -11.16
C ASP A 93 11.77 -0.50 -10.55
N PHE A 94 12.91 -0.56 -11.22
CA PHE A 94 14.07 -1.32 -10.76
C PHE A 94 15.25 -0.39 -10.46
N PHE A 95 15.90 -0.66 -9.37
CA PHE A 95 17.12 0.02 -8.96
C PHE A 95 18.33 -0.87 -9.20
N ARG A 96 19.36 -0.38 -9.94
CA ARG A 96 20.61 -1.10 -10.17
C ARG A 96 21.43 -1.19 -8.89
N LEU A 97 21.83 -2.40 -8.55
CA LEU A 97 22.64 -2.67 -7.38
C LEU A 97 24.12 -2.54 -7.70
N LYS A 98 24.82 -1.73 -6.90
CA LYS A 98 26.29 -1.73 -6.85
C LYS A 98 26.74 -2.41 -5.56
N ALA A 99 27.82 -3.15 -5.61
CA ALA A 99 28.43 -3.76 -4.43
C ALA A 99 28.75 -2.68 -3.36
N GLY A 100 28.45 -2.99 -2.10
CA GLY A 100 28.70 -2.09 -0.97
C GLY A 100 27.71 -0.95 -0.76
N THR A 101 26.68 -0.83 -1.59
CA THR A 101 25.63 0.20 -1.41
C THR A 101 24.65 -0.22 -0.31
N ARG A 102 24.33 0.70 0.60
CA ARG A 102 23.24 0.52 1.58
C ARG A 102 21.94 1.04 0.99
N LEU A 103 20.89 0.25 1.14
CA LEU A 103 19.58 0.53 0.58
C LEU A 103 18.53 0.59 1.69
N ARG A 104 17.60 1.51 1.57
CA ARG A 104 16.40 1.54 2.40
C ARG A 104 15.33 0.68 1.74
N ILE A 105 14.92 -0.40 2.39
CA ILE A 105 13.96 -1.37 1.87
C ILE A 105 12.89 -1.62 2.93
N ALA A 106 11.64 -1.66 2.49
CA ALA A 106 10.52 -2.08 3.32
C ALA A 106 10.46 -3.61 3.33
N VAL A 107 10.75 -4.22 4.48
CA VAL A 107 10.77 -5.68 4.66
C VAL A 107 9.48 -6.11 5.35
N PRO A 108 8.74 -7.10 4.80
CA PRO A 108 7.50 -7.57 5.40
C PRO A 108 7.74 -8.31 6.72
N VAL A 109 6.82 -8.11 7.66
CA VAL A 109 6.84 -8.75 8.98
C VAL A 109 6.02 -10.03 8.92
N LYS A 110 6.63 -11.14 9.37
CA LYS A 110 5.96 -12.43 9.57
C LYS A 110 5.88 -12.76 11.05
N VAL A 111 4.68 -13.05 11.50
CA VAL A 111 4.40 -13.42 12.89
C VAL A 111 4.46 -14.92 13.02
N THR A 112 5.28 -15.40 13.96
CA THR A 112 5.43 -16.82 14.29
C THR A 112 5.02 -17.11 15.73
N ASN A 113 4.88 -18.41 16.05
CA ASN A 113 4.58 -18.89 17.40
C ASN A 113 3.29 -18.33 18.02
N ARG A 114 2.25 -18.13 17.18
CA ARG A 114 0.95 -17.63 17.65
C ARG A 114 0.36 -18.49 18.78
N GLU A 115 0.54 -19.81 18.72
CA GLU A 115 0.02 -20.73 19.71
C GLU A 115 0.78 -20.71 21.05
N ALA A 116 2.00 -20.15 21.06
CA ALA A 116 2.82 -20.06 22.27
C ALA A 116 2.49 -18.83 23.13
N SER A 117 1.70 -17.89 22.62
CA SER A 117 1.27 -16.71 23.35
C SER A 117 0.14 -17.03 24.34
N PRO A 118 0.27 -16.73 25.64
CA PRO A 118 -0.80 -16.89 26.62
C PRO A 118 -2.00 -15.98 26.34
N GLY A 119 -1.77 -14.78 25.80
CA GLY A 119 -2.84 -13.87 25.41
C GLY A 119 -3.72 -14.43 24.31
N LEU A 120 -3.15 -15.08 23.29
CA LEU A 120 -3.92 -15.71 22.22
C LEU A 120 -4.68 -16.95 22.70
N LYS A 121 -4.09 -17.75 23.61
CA LYS A 121 -4.78 -18.89 24.24
C LYS A 121 -6.01 -18.46 25.04
N LYS A 122 -6.00 -17.27 25.59
CA LYS A 122 -7.14 -16.68 26.31
C LYS A 122 -8.17 -16.03 25.36
N GLY A 123 -8.02 -16.19 24.04
CA GLY A 123 -8.94 -15.67 23.03
C GLY A 123 -8.59 -14.27 22.50
N GLY A 124 -7.39 -13.76 22.75
CA GLY A 124 -6.91 -12.51 22.20
C GLY A 124 -6.72 -12.52 20.68
N ALA A 125 -6.69 -11.35 20.09
CA ALA A 125 -6.38 -11.13 18.68
C ALA A 125 -5.01 -10.47 18.53
N VAL A 126 -4.24 -10.91 17.50
CA VAL A 126 -3.00 -10.24 17.11
C VAL A 126 -3.34 -9.09 16.19
N ASN A 127 -3.00 -7.89 16.60
CA ASN A 127 -3.08 -6.71 15.75
C ASN A 127 -1.68 -6.37 15.23
N LEU A 128 -1.48 -6.54 13.92
CA LEU A 128 -0.26 -6.15 13.23
C LEU A 128 -0.40 -4.68 12.81
N VAL A 129 0.27 -3.80 13.55
CA VAL A 129 0.22 -2.34 13.30
C VAL A 129 1.07 -1.99 12.09
N LEU A 130 2.28 -2.57 11.99
CA LEU A 130 3.18 -2.37 10.87
C LEU A 130 3.36 -3.69 10.11
N HIS A 131 2.86 -3.75 8.89
CA HIS A 131 3.01 -4.90 7.99
C HIS A 131 4.40 -4.99 7.37
N SER A 132 5.12 -3.87 7.29
CA SER A 132 6.49 -3.78 6.79
C SER A 132 7.30 -2.79 7.63
N VAL A 133 8.58 -3.07 7.79
CA VAL A 133 9.53 -2.21 8.50
C VAL A 133 10.61 -1.76 7.54
N ASP A 134 10.89 -0.47 7.52
CA ASP A 134 11.95 0.12 6.72
C ASP A 134 13.31 -0.15 7.35
N LEU A 135 14.16 -0.87 6.65
CA LEU A 135 15.51 -1.20 7.06
C LEU A 135 16.55 -0.60 6.11
N LEU A 136 17.67 -0.19 6.67
CA LEU A 136 18.90 0.07 5.94
C LEU A 136 19.70 -1.22 5.87
N VAL A 137 19.77 -1.81 4.67
CA VAL A 137 20.35 -3.13 4.42
C VAL A 137 21.47 -3.02 3.39
N PRO A 138 22.59 -3.71 3.55
CA PRO A 138 23.58 -3.84 2.48
C PRO A 138 23.01 -4.69 1.35
N ALA A 139 23.36 -4.37 0.11
CA ALA A 139 22.85 -5.04 -1.09
C ALA A 139 23.08 -6.56 -1.12
N GLU A 140 24.05 -7.06 -0.33
CA GLU A 140 24.43 -8.47 -0.29
C GLU A 140 23.60 -9.31 0.68
N ALA A 141 22.97 -8.70 1.69
CA ALA A 141 22.30 -9.40 2.79
C ALA A 141 20.87 -8.88 3.01
N ILE A 142 20.04 -8.90 1.95
CA ILE A 142 18.64 -8.48 2.04
C ILE A 142 17.81 -9.61 2.68
N PRO A 143 17.13 -9.38 3.82
CA PRO A 143 16.26 -10.36 4.42
C PRO A 143 14.93 -10.44 3.66
N GLU A 144 14.41 -11.64 3.46
CA GLU A 144 13.11 -11.85 2.81
C GLU A 144 11.93 -11.43 3.70
N SER A 145 12.06 -11.61 5.00
CA SER A 145 11.05 -11.25 6.00
C SER A 145 11.67 -11.10 7.38
N ILE A 146 11.05 -10.28 8.23
CA ILE A 146 11.39 -10.15 9.64
C ILE A 146 10.46 -11.05 10.42
N VAL A 147 11.03 -11.96 11.24
CA VAL A 147 10.26 -12.86 12.07
C VAL A 147 10.04 -12.25 13.45
N VAL A 148 8.78 -12.14 13.85
CA VAL A 148 8.37 -11.66 15.18
C VAL A 148 7.81 -12.83 15.96
N ASP A 149 8.44 -13.13 17.10
CA ASP A 149 8.01 -14.18 18.01
C ASP A 149 6.98 -13.62 19.00
N LEU A 150 5.82 -14.27 19.09
CA LEU A 150 4.78 -13.91 20.07
C LEU A 150 4.86 -14.72 21.36
N THR A 151 5.92 -15.51 21.56
CA THR A 151 6.06 -16.35 22.74
C THR A 151 6.07 -15.53 24.03
N GLY A 152 5.16 -15.84 24.94
CA GLY A 152 5.10 -15.20 26.27
C GLY A 152 4.38 -13.87 26.32
N LEU A 153 3.85 -13.35 25.21
CA LEU A 153 3.09 -12.11 25.20
C LEU A 153 1.66 -12.33 25.73
N ASP A 154 1.25 -11.50 26.69
CA ASP A 154 -0.11 -11.45 27.24
C ASP A 154 -0.90 -10.29 26.63
N PHE A 155 -2.13 -10.05 27.12
CA PHE A 155 -2.97 -8.94 26.68
C PHE A 155 -2.31 -7.59 26.95
N HIS A 156 -2.45 -6.69 26.01
CA HIS A 156 -1.88 -5.34 26.01
C HIS A 156 -0.35 -5.28 25.84
N ASP A 157 0.31 -6.42 25.68
CA ASP A 157 1.73 -6.41 25.34
C ASP A 157 1.94 -5.98 23.88
N SER A 158 3.01 -5.23 23.68
CA SER A 158 3.42 -4.74 22.35
C SER A 158 4.89 -5.09 22.07
N VAL A 159 5.13 -5.42 20.81
CA VAL A 159 6.51 -5.61 20.30
C VAL A 159 6.89 -4.38 19.50
N HIS A 160 7.99 -3.73 19.90
CA HIS A 160 8.55 -2.57 19.25
C HIS A 160 9.67 -2.95 18.27
N VAL A 161 9.98 -2.06 17.32
CA VAL A 161 11.04 -2.28 16.32
C VAL A 161 12.39 -2.55 16.99
N THR A 162 12.65 -1.93 18.15
CA THR A 162 13.90 -2.10 18.93
C THR A 162 14.10 -3.53 19.43
N ASN A 163 13.01 -4.25 19.71
CA ASN A 163 13.03 -5.62 20.25
C ASN A 163 13.03 -6.71 19.15
N LEU A 164 13.06 -6.32 17.88
CA LEU A 164 13.07 -7.26 16.77
C LEU A 164 14.45 -7.91 16.60
N LYS A 165 14.45 -9.20 16.34
CA LYS A 165 15.65 -9.94 15.95
C LYS A 165 15.99 -9.61 14.50
N LEU A 166 16.82 -8.60 14.31
CA LEU A 166 17.30 -8.20 12.98
C LEU A 166 18.51 -9.05 12.58
N PRO A 167 18.63 -9.47 11.32
CA PRO A 167 19.82 -10.12 10.80
C PRO A 167 21.03 -9.18 10.84
N GLU A 168 22.23 -9.77 10.81
CA GLU A 168 23.48 -9.03 10.87
C GLU A 168 23.61 -8.02 9.72
N GLY A 169 24.03 -6.80 10.06
CA GLY A 169 24.20 -5.72 9.08
C GLY A 169 22.96 -4.89 8.79
N CYS A 170 21.77 -5.30 9.23
CA CYS A 170 20.53 -4.54 9.06
C CYS A 170 20.33 -3.57 10.22
N LYS A 171 19.96 -2.33 9.88
CA LYS A 171 19.61 -1.30 10.87
C LYS A 171 18.23 -0.74 10.53
N PRO A 172 17.38 -0.43 11.51
CA PRO A 172 16.14 0.28 11.23
C PRO A 172 16.48 1.65 10.61
N ALA A 173 15.70 2.06 9.60
CA ALA A 173 15.92 3.31 8.91
C ALA A 173 15.70 4.51 9.84
N ASP A 174 14.70 4.41 10.69
CA ASP A 174 14.32 5.43 11.66
C ASP A 174 14.58 4.90 13.07
N THR A 175 15.74 5.26 13.65
CA THR A 175 16.12 4.87 15.02
C THR A 175 15.56 5.83 16.08
N ARG A 176 15.00 6.96 15.65
CA ARG A 176 14.56 8.03 16.59
C ARG A 176 13.19 7.78 17.18
N ILE A 177 12.38 6.95 16.55
CA ILE A 177 10.99 6.68 16.96
C ILE A 177 10.82 5.17 17.08
N ASP A 178 10.45 4.73 18.29
CA ASP A 178 10.13 3.32 18.53
C ASP A 178 8.71 3.04 18.06
N TYR A 179 8.60 2.48 16.85
CA TYR A 179 7.31 2.08 16.31
C TYR A 179 6.89 0.73 16.92
N THR A 180 5.62 0.65 17.28
CA THR A 180 4.99 -0.61 17.64
C THR A 180 4.73 -1.42 16.38
N VAL A 181 5.17 -2.67 16.35
CA VAL A 181 4.99 -3.57 15.20
C VAL A 181 3.77 -4.45 15.38
N VAL A 182 3.67 -5.07 16.56
CA VAL A 182 2.59 -6.01 16.88
C VAL A 182 2.06 -5.70 18.27
N THR A 183 0.74 -5.79 18.43
CA THR A 183 0.07 -5.72 19.74
C THR A 183 -0.89 -6.89 19.91
N VAL A 184 -1.03 -7.38 21.14
CA VAL A 184 -2.02 -8.39 21.49
C VAL A 184 -3.20 -7.70 22.16
N VAL A 185 -4.37 -7.77 21.52
CA VAL A 185 -5.59 -7.11 22.00
C VAL A 185 -6.56 -8.14 22.55
N PRO A 186 -7.24 -7.87 23.69
CA PRO A 186 -8.30 -8.74 24.19
C PRO A 186 -9.46 -8.79 23.20
N PRO A 187 -10.24 -9.88 23.18
CA PRO A 187 -11.40 -9.98 22.33
C PRO A 187 -12.45 -8.94 22.76
N THR A 188 -12.98 -8.18 21.83
CA THR A 188 -14.11 -7.32 22.08
C THR A 188 -15.37 -8.21 22.15
N ILE A 189 -15.76 -8.60 23.36
CA ILE A 189 -17.03 -9.27 23.58
C ILE A 189 -18.08 -8.17 23.52
N PHE A 190 -18.80 -8.07 22.43
CA PHE A 190 -20.07 -7.33 22.41
C PHE A 190 -21.05 -8.13 23.26
N THR A 191 -21.13 -7.80 24.55
CA THR A 191 -22.26 -8.21 25.36
C THR A 191 -23.44 -7.40 24.83
N GLU A 192 -24.22 -8.00 23.97
CA GLU A 192 -25.55 -7.48 23.62
C GLU A 192 -26.35 -7.46 24.92
N GLU A 193 -26.36 -6.31 25.58
CA GLU A 193 -27.25 -6.07 26.69
C GLU A 193 -28.66 -6.17 26.12
N THR A 194 -29.22 -7.36 26.19
CA THR A 194 -30.65 -7.56 26.05
C THR A 194 -31.29 -6.68 27.14
N PRO A 195 -32.08 -5.68 26.79
CA PRO A 195 -32.77 -4.91 27.82
C PRO A 195 -33.71 -5.87 28.54
N THR A 196 -33.29 -6.36 29.71
CA THR A 196 -34.14 -7.07 30.62
C THR A 196 -35.25 -6.12 31.00
N ALA A 197 -36.43 -6.35 30.45
CA ALA A 197 -37.65 -5.70 30.84
C ALA A 197 -37.88 -6.00 32.34
N ALA A 198 -37.48 -5.05 33.17
CA ALA A 198 -37.85 -5.05 34.58
C ALA A 198 -39.35 -4.85 34.65
N ALA A 199 -39.99 -5.94 35.06
CA ALA A 199 -41.39 -6.00 35.35
C ALA A 199 -41.82 -4.90 36.30
N ALA A 200 -42.71 -4.08 35.83
CA ALA A 200 -43.48 -3.16 36.65
C ALA A 200 -44.56 -3.90 37.36
N THR A 201 -44.52 -3.85 38.65
CA THR A 201 -45.67 -4.23 39.50
C THR A 201 -46.37 -2.97 40.00
N THR A 202 -47.70 -2.96 39.72
CA THR A 202 -48.86 -2.47 40.51
C THR A 202 -48.90 -1.00 40.91
N ALA A 203 -49.91 -0.27 40.58
CA ALA A 203 -51.24 -0.29 41.14
C ALA A 203 -52.06 0.92 40.69
N ALA A 204 -53.32 0.60 40.37
CA ALA A 204 -54.54 1.36 40.63
C ALA A 204 -54.84 2.69 39.94
N ALA A 205 -55.86 2.58 39.15
CA ALA A 205 -56.78 3.57 38.57
C ALA A 205 -57.54 4.41 39.64
N PRO A 206 -58.50 5.30 39.27
CA PRO A 206 -59.06 5.72 37.99
C PRO A 206 -59.37 7.22 37.92
N GLY A 207 -59.79 7.69 36.77
CA GLY A 207 -60.47 8.98 36.70
C GLY A 207 -60.41 9.67 35.33
N ALA A 208 -61.40 9.32 34.55
CA ALA A 208 -62.30 10.12 33.74
C ALA A 208 -61.81 11.26 32.84
N ALA A 209 -62.27 11.13 31.63
CA ALA A 209 -62.80 12.13 30.69
C ALA A 209 -61.99 12.36 29.40
N ALA A 210 -62.51 11.78 28.36
CA ALA A 210 -62.40 12.29 26.98
C ALA A 210 -63.35 13.53 26.83
N PRO A 211 -63.45 14.25 25.70
CA PRO A 211 -63.04 13.92 24.32
C PRO A 211 -62.59 15.11 23.45
N ALA A 212 -62.50 14.80 22.16
CA ALA A 212 -62.66 15.64 20.98
C ALA A 212 -61.32 16.12 20.29
N ALA A 213 -61.02 15.57 19.20
CA ALA A 213 -61.45 15.83 17.80
C ALA A 213 -60.65 16.94 17.08
N GLY A 214 -60.21 16.64 15.93
CA GLY A 214 -59.72 17.57 14.92
C GLY A 214 -58.41 17.09 14.29
N GLU A 215 -58.40 16.22 13.35
CA GLU A 215 -58.64 16.34 11.89
C GLU A 215 -57.63 17.25 11.17
N ALA A 216 -56.99 16.64 10.21
CA ALA A 216 -56.52 17.17 8.92
C ALA A 216 -54.99 17.09 8.63
N ALA A 217 -54.63 16.10 7.87
CA ALA A 217 -53.66 16.27 6.80
C ALA A 217 -54.35 17.06 5.66
N PRO A 218 -53.75 17.59 4.62
CA PRO A 218 -52.70 16.98 3.81
C PRO A 218 -51.73 17.94 3.07
N ALA A 219 -50.88 17.34 2.25
CA ALA A 219 -50.42 17.74 0.90
C ALA A 219 -49.25 18.71 0.72
N ALA A 220 -48.22 18.19 0.13
CA ALA A 220 -47.79 18.37 -1.28
C ALA A 220 -47.27 19.75 -1.71
N GLY A 221 -46.13 19.73 -2.38
CA GLY A 221 -45.58 20.78 -3.22
C GLY A 221 -44.06 20.74 -3.24
N ALA A 222 -43.38 20.02 -4.10
CA ALA A 222 -43.08 20.28 -5.49
C ALA A 222 -42.66 21.72 -5.79
N ALA A 223 -41.36 21.95 -6.06
CA ALA A 223 -40.90 22.73 -7.20
C ALA A 223 -39.38 22.99 -7.13
N ALA A 224 -38.63 22.46 -8.02
CA ALA A 224 -37.54 23.18 -8.66
C ALA A 224 -38.19 24.17 -9.64
N PRO A 225 -37.55 25.26 -10.08
CA PRO A 225 -36.52 25.16 -11.11
C PRO A 225 -35.48 26.30 -11.18
N ALA A 226 -34.48 26.01 -12.00
CA ALA A 226 -33.93 26.77 -13.10
C ALA A 226 -33.05 28.02 -12.85
N ALA A 227 -31.84 27.93 -13.36
CA ALA A 227 -31.31 28.66 -14.53
C ALA A 227 -30.87 30.11 -14.36
N GLY A 228 -29.66 30.35 -14.78
CA GLY A 228 -29.04 31.62 -15.10
C GLY A 228 -27.54 31.41 -15.25
N ALA A 229 -26.93 31.06 -16.33
CA ALA A 229 -26.66 31.69 -17.63
C ALA A 229 -25.98 33.05 -17.49
N ALA A 230 -24.74 33.11 -17.90
CA ALA A 230 -24.01 34.13 -18.68
C ALA A 230 -22.51 34.00 -18.43
N ALA A 231 -21.68 33.48 -19.30
CA ALA A 231 -21.15 34.09 -20.53
C ALA A 231 -20.26 35.29 -20.24
N ALA A 232 -18.92 35.10 -20.44
CA ALA A 232 -18.06 36.04 -21.15
C ALA A 232 -16.63 35.48 -21.27
N ALA A 233 -16.22 35.05 -22.43
CA ALA A 233 -14.93 35.31 -23.02
C ALA A 233 -15.09 36.54 -23.92
N PRO A 234 -14.09 37.15 -24.53
CA PRO A 234 -12.69 36.83 -24.75
C PRO A 234 -11.73 38.05 -24.68
N ALA A 235 -10.43 37.87 -24.79
CA ALA A 235 -9.49 38.76 -25.48
C ALA A 235 -8.12 38.09 -25.49
N LYS A 236 -7.60 37.59 -26.55
CA LYS A 236 -6.87 38.12 -27.70
C LYS A 236 -5.84 39.17 -27.32
N GLY A 237 -4.60 38.84 -27.43
CA GLY A 237 -3.45 39.73 -27.32
C GLY A 237 -2.21 39.02 -27.86
N ALA A 238 -2.06 39.10 -29.14
CA ALA A 238 -0.86 38.77 -29.91
C ALA A 238 0.26 39.75 -29.60
N ALA A 239 1.51 39.28 -29.55
CA ALA A 239 2.68 39.95 -30.12
C ALA A 239 3.95 39.11 -29.91
N ALA A 240 4.43 38.48 -30.92
CA ALA A 240 5.85 38.45 -31.24
C ALA A 240 6.16 39.74 -32.00
N PRO A 241 7.38 40.26 -32.02
CA PRO A 241 8.48 39.65 -32.72
C PRO A 241 9.89 40.04 -32.24
N ALA A 242 10.85 39.46 -32.92
CA ALA A 242 12.15 39.98 -33.32
C ALA A 242 13.40 39.44 -32.66
N LYS A 243 14.05 38.61 -33.46
CA LYS A 243 15.50 38.48 -33.58
C LYS A 243 16.14 39.82 -33.98
N PRO A 244 17.37 40.15 -33.59
CA PRO A 244 18.35 40.27 -34.64
C PRO A 244 19.66 39.52 -34.42
N ALA A 245 20.20 39.13 -35.54
CA ALA A 245 21.53 38.68 -35.78
C ALA A 245 22.57 39.84 -35.69
N GLY A 246 23.81 39.49 -35.48
CA GLY A 246 24.95 40.37 -35.71
C GLY A 246 26.21 39.97 -34.97
N LYS A 247 27.08 39.24 -35.65
CA LYS A 247 28.48 39.52 -36.02
C LYS A 247 29.41 40.06 -34.90
N LYS A 248 30.32 39.30 -34.47
CA LYS A 248 31.72 39.30 -34.90
C LYS A 248 32.40 38.08 -34.29
#